data_2e928c5ddd8d3408b762b873eeb32f7f
#
_entry.id   2e928c5ddd8d3408b762b873eeb32f7f
#
_cell.length_a   1.000
_cell.length_b   1.000
_cell.length_c   1.000
_cell.angle_alpha   90.00
_cell.angle_beta   90.00
_cell.angle_gamma   90.00
#
_symmetry.space_group_name_H-M   'P 1'
#
loop_
_entity.id
_entity.type
_entity.pdbx_description
1 polymer ?
#
loop_
_entity_poly.entity_id
_entity_poly.type
_entity_poly.pdbx_seq_one_letter_code
_entity_poly.pdbx_strand_id
1 'polypeptide(L)'
;MSRKRILHIEVSSLGGSLNQFKGAWKRAARGERVTPYRAVAFESMAQLLATITPRRWELIERLRRDGPLTVYALAKMLGRNYKNVHGDVKALEDRGLIARAKDGRVEVPWDEVAAHMRFAA
;
A
#
# COMPACT_ATOMS: atom_id res chain seq x y z
N MET A 1 19.46 3.84 -13.12
CA MET A 1 19.01 3.26 -11.85
C MET A 1 17.61 3.72 -11.51
N SER A 2 16.72 2.78 -11.30
CA SER A 2 15.37 3.12 -10.91
C SER A 2 15.36 3.56 -9.44
N ARG A 3 14.56 4.59 -9.13
CA ARG A 3 14.37 5.02 -7.76
C ARG A 3 13.49 4.01 -7.04
N LYS A 4 13.75 3.79 -5.76
CA LYS A 4 12.88 2.96 -4.94
C LYS A 4 11.49 3.58 -4.86
N ARG A 5 10.49 2.75 -5.04
CA ARG A 5 9.10 3.14 -4.87
C ARG A 5 8.67 2.72 -3.48
N ILE A 6 8.47 3.70 -2.63
CA ILE A 6 8.16 3.46 -1.22
C ILE A 6 6.72 3.88 -0.96
N LEU A 7 5.94 2.97 -0.39
CA LEU A 7 4.61 3.30 0.10
C LEU A 7 4.70 3.54 1.60
N HIS A 8 4.33 4.73 2.01
CA HIS A 8 4.31 5.09 3.42
C HIS A 8 2.94 4.77 4.03
N ILE A 9 2.95 4.03 5.11
CA ILE A 9 1.74 3.75 5.88
C ILE A 9 1.82 4.57 7.16
N GLU A 10 0.81 5.39 7.39
CA GLU A 10 0.77 6.26 8.55
C GLU A 10 -0.44 5.95 9.41
N VAL A 11 -0.18 5.78 10.69
CA VAL A 11 -1.24 5.58 11.69
C VAL A 11 -1.21 6.79 12.59
N SER A 12 -2.06 7.76 12.27
CA SER A 12 -2.10 9.00 13.01
C SER A 12 -3.44 9.70 12.80
N SER A 13 -3.68 10.71 13.63
CA SER A 13 -4.81 11.58 13.43
C SER A 13 -4.68 12.33 12.10
N LEU A 14 -5.80 12.88 11.62
CA LEU A 14 -5.84 13.67 10.39
C LEU A 14 -4.78 14.78 10.36
N GLY A 15 -4.47 15.38 11.52
CA GLY A 15 -3.47 16.43 11.62
C GLY A 15 -2.08 16.02 11.17
N GLY A 16 -1.68 14.79 11.46
CA GLY A 16 -0.38 14.28 11.03
C GLY A 16 -0.26 14.20 9.51
N SER A 17 -1.28 13.68 8.86
CA SER A 17 -1.31 13.58 7.39
C SER A 17 -1.30 14.95 6.73
N LEU A 18 -2.04 15.89 7.27
CA LEU A 18 -2.07 17.27 6.77
C LEU A 18 -0.71 17.96 6.88
N ASN A 19 -0.01 17.73 7.99
CA ASN A 19 1.31 18.33 8.20
C ASN A 19 2.32 17.84 7.16
N GLN A 20 2.28 16.56 6.82
CA GLN A 20 3.15 16.02 5.79
C GLN A 20 2.84 16.58 4.42
N PHE A 21 1.57 16.70 4.09
CA PHE A 21 1.14 17.30 2.84
C PHE A 21 1.62 18.76 2.74
N LYS A 22 1.46 19.52 3.81
CA LYS A 22 1.92 20.93 3.84
C LYS A 22 3.43 21.03 3.66
N GLY A 23 4.19 20.12 4.27
CA GLY A 23 5.65 20.11 4.11
C GLY A 23 6.06 19.86 2.67
N ALA A 24 5.43 18.87 2.02
CA ALA A 24 5.71 18.57 0.62
C ALA A 24 5.34 19.75 -0.27
N TRP A 25 4.19 20.38 -0.03
CA TRP A 25 3.74 21.53 -0.79
C TRP A 25 4.72 22.70 -0.69
N LYS A 26 5.19 22.99 0.53
CA LYS A 26 6.15 24.08 0.74
C LYS A 26 7.46 23.84 -0.01
N ARG A 27 7.96 22.61 0.00
CA ARG A 27 9.18 22.26 -0.73
C ARG A 27 9.00 22.45 -2.24
N ALA A 28 7.86 21.98 -2.77
CA ALA A 28 7.55 22.13 -4.18
C ALA A 28 7.45 23.61 -4.57
N ALA A 29 6.83 24.43 -3.72
CA ALA A 29 6.68 25.87 -3.98
C ALA A 29 8.04 26.59 -4.01
N ARG A 30 9.07 26.07 -3.34
CA ARG A 30 10.42 26.64 -3.36
C ARG A 30 11.26 26.13 -4.55
N GLY A 31 10.67 25.35 -5.44
CA GLY A 31 11.36 24.81 -6.60
C GLY A 31 12.27 23.63 -6.28
N GLU A 32 12.19 23.08 -5.09
CA GLU A 32 12.95 21.90 -4.73
C GLU A 32 12.39 20.65 -5.44
N ARG A 33 13.28 19.75 -5.84
CA ARG A 33 12.85 18.46 -6.37
C ARG A 33 12.23 17.65 -5.24
N VAL A 34 10.92 17.44 -5.32
CA VAL A 34 10.19 16.65 -4.35
C VAL A 34 9.96 15.27 -4.95
N THR A 35 10.48 14.23 -4.30
CA THR A 35 10.16 12.85 -4.67
C THR A 35 8.67 12.66 -4.37
N PRO A 36 7.88 12.12 -5.32
CA PRO A 36 6.47 11.89 -5.06
C PRO A 36 6.29 11.06 -3.79
N TYR A 37 5.52 11.60 -2.85
CA TYR A 37 5.23 10.94 -1.59
C TYR A 37 3.92 10.19 -1.72
N ARG A 38 4.00 8.87 -1.60
CA ARG A 38 2.81 8.01 -1.65
C ARG A 38 2.53 7.52 -0.24
N ALA A 39 1.36 7.86 0.27
CA ALA A 39 1.00 7.51 1.63
C ALA A 39 -0.43 6.98 1.71
N VAL A 40 -0.62 6.05 2.62
CA VAL A 40 -1.93 5.53 3.01
C VAL A 40 -2.09 5.79 4.48
N ALA A 41 -3.19 6.44 4.86
CA ALA A 41 -3.43 6.79 6.26
C ALA A 41 -4.45 5.85 6.89
N PHE A 42 -4.17 5.45 8.12
CA PHE A 42 -5.10 4.71 8.97
C PHE A 42 -5.34 5.53 10.24
N GLU A 43 -6.57 5.54 10.70
CA GLU A 43 -6.93 6.29 11.90
C GLU A 43 -6.41 5.66 13.19
N SER A 44 -6.20 4.35 13.17
CA SER A 44 -5.76 3.61 14.36
C SER A 44 -4.97 2.38 13.95
N MET A 45 -4.18 1.86 14.89
CA MET A 45 -3.49 0.59 14.69
C MET A 45 -4.48 -0.55 14.48
N ALA A 46 -5.62 -0.51 15.17
CA ALA A 46 -6.65 -1.53 15.00
C ALA A 46 -7.15 -1.56 13.56
N GLN A 47 -7.36 -0.39 12.95
CA GLN A 47 -7.78 -0.30 11.55
C GLN A 47 -6.69 -0.85 10.62
N LEU A 48 -5.44 -0.51 10.87
CA LEU A 48 -4.32 -1.02 10.06
C LEU A 48 -4.27 -2.54 10.13
N LEU A 49 -4.33 -3.12 11.32
CA LEU A 49 -4.25 -4.57 11.49
C LEU A 49 -5.46 -5.31 10.93
N ALA A 50 -6.63 -4.66 10.92
CA ALA A 50 -7.81 -5.23 10.31
C ALA A 50 -7.75 -5.22 8.78
N THR A 51 -7.01 -4.26 8.21
CA THR A 51 -6.85 -4.14 6.76
C THR A 51 -5.68 -4.97 6.26
N ILE A 52 -4.54 -4.89 6.92
CA ILE A 52 -3.33 -5.65 6.55
C ILE A 52 -3.15 -6.76 7.56
N THR A 53 -3.88 -7.85 7.33
CA THR A 53 -3.79 -9.05 8.16
C THR A 53 -2.57 -9.87 7.74
N PRO A 54 -2.13 -10.84 8.56
CA PRO A 54 -1.04 -11.73 8.16
C PRO A 54 -1.29 -12.43 6.83
N ARG A 55 -2.53 -12.89 6.59
CA ARG A 55 -2.87 -13.53 5.32
C ARG A 55 -2.78 -12.58 4.14
N ARG A 56 -3.23 -11.35 4.32
CA ARG A 56 -3.11 -10.33 3.27
C ARG A 56 -1.67 -9.95 3.03
N TRP A 57 -0.86 -9.93 4.08
CA TRP A 57 0.56 -9.64 3.93
C TRP A 57 1.28 -10.75 3.16
N GLU A 58 0.96 -12.02 3.43
CA GLU A 58 1.48 -13.13 2.63
C GLU A 58 1.11 -12.99 1.15
N LEU A 59 -0.12 -12.57 0.87
CA LEU A 59 -0.60 -12.33 -0.48
C LEU A 59 0.22 -11.21 -1.14
N ILE A 60 0.47 -10.12 -0.41
CA ILE A 60 1.27 -9.00 -0.91
C ILE A 60 2.69 -9.47 -1.25
N GLU A 61 3.33 -10.21 -0.36
CA GLU A 61 4.68 -10.71 -0.58
C GLU A 61 4.75 -11.63 -1.78
N ARG A 62 3.79 -12.54 -1.91
CA ARG A 62 3.75 -13.46 -3.04
C ARG A 62 3.54 -12.72 -4.35
N LEU A 63 2.60 -11.80 -4.36
CA LEU A 63 2.31 -11.01 -5.55
C LEU A 63 3.49 -10.11 -5.93
N ARG A 64 4.19 -9.54 -4.96
CA ARG A 64 5.38 -8.73 -5.22
C ARG A 64 6.47 -9.55 -5.89
N ARG A 65 6.66 -10.77 -5.42
CA ARG A 65 7.72 -11.66 -5.93
C ARG A 65 7.41 -12.19 -7.33
N ASP A 66 6.17 -12.63 -7.55
CA ASP A 66 5.80 -13.41 -8.75
C ASP A 66 4.90 -12.65 -9.74
N GLY A 67 4.39 -11.47 -9.37
CA GLY A 67 3.48 -10.73 -10.22
C GLY A 67 4.16 -9.94 -11.32
N PRO A 68 3.37 -9.35 -12.24
CA PRO A 68 1.89 -9.28 -12.17
C PRO A 68 1.21 -10.62 -12.48
N LEU A 69 0.04 -10.83 -11.83
CA LEU A 69 -0.73 -12.06 -11.97
C LEU A 69 -2.23 -11.74 -12.03
N THR A 70 -2.99 -12.62 -12.66
CA THR A 70 -4.45 -12.56 -12.52
C THR A 70 -4.81 -13.00 -11.09
N VAL A 71 -5.95 -12.54 -10.61
CA VAL A 71 -6.42 -12.95 -9.28
C VAL A 71 -6.61 -14.47 -9.22
N TYR A 72 -7.06 -15.06 -10.32
CA TYR A 72 -7.21 -16.51 -10.41
C TYR A 72 -5.88 -17.24 -10.23
N ALA A 73 -4.84 -16.80 -10.95
CA ALA A 73 -3.51 -17.40 -10.85
C ALA A 73 -2.93 -17.22 -9.44
N LEU A 74 -3.12 -16.04 -8.85
CA LEU A 74 -2.66 -15.76 -7.49
C LEU A 74 -3.34 -16.69 -6.48
N ALA A 75 -4.65 -16.87 -6.60
CA ALA A 75 -5.39 -17.77 -5.72
C ALA A 75 -4.87 -19.21 -5.82
N LYS A 76 -4.59 -19.65 -7.03
CA LYS A 76 -4.02 -20.98 -7.26
C LYS A 76 -2.65 -21.13 -6.59
N MET A 77 -1.79 -20.13 -6.77
CA MET A 77 -0.45 -20.17 -6.19
C MET A 77 -0.48 -20.14 -4.66
N LEU A 78 -1.46 -19.45 -4.08
CA LEU A 78 -1.64 -19.40 -2.64
C LEU A 78 -2.35 -20.62 -2.07
N GLY A 79 -2.94 -21.46 -2.94
CA GLY A 79 -3.75 -22.60 -2.51
C GLY A 79 -5.00 -22.16 -1.76
N ARG A 80 -5.59 -21.02 -2.15
CA ARG A 80 -6.72 -20.43 -1.45
C ARG A 80 -7.92 -20.30 -2.36
N ASN A 81 -9.09 -20.18 -1.76
CA ASN A 81 -10.35 -19.97 -2.46
C ASN A 81 -10.31 -18.65 -3.25
N TYR A 82 -10.68 -18.71 -4.53
CA TYR A 82 -10.68 -17.54 -5.41
C TYR A 82 -11.48 -16.36 -4.84
N LYS A 83 -12.68 -16.64 -4.34
CA LYS A 83 -13.56 -15.59 -3.82
C LYS A 83 -12.91 -14.84 -2.65
N ASN A 84 -12.25 -15.57 -1.77
CA ASN A 84 -11.58 -14.95 -0.61
C ASN A 84 -10.38 -14.15 -1.05
N VAL A 85 -9.57 -14.66 -1.99
CA VAL A 85 -8.43 -13.95 -2.53
C VAL A 85 -8.88 -12.70 -3.28
N HIS A 86 -9.96 -12.81 -4.06
CA HIS A 86 -10.53 -11.66 -4.77
C HIS A 86 -10.93 -10.55 -3.79
N GLY A 87 -11.57 -10.91 -2.67
CA GLY A 87 -11.93 -9.95 -1.64
C GLY A 87 -10.72 -9.29 -0.99
N ASP A 88 -9.68 -10.07 -0.70
CA ASP A 88 -8.45 -9.54 -0.12
C ASP A 88 -7.75 -8.58 -1.09
N VAL A 89 -7.66 -8.96 -2.36
CA VAL A 89 -7.05 -8.12 -3.39
C VAL A 89 -7.82 -6.80 -3.52
N LYS A 90 -9.15 -6.87 -3.53
CA LYS A 90 -9.99 -5.67 -3.63
C LYS A 90 -9.74 -4.73 -2.46
N ALA A 91 -9.69 -5.25 -1.25
CA ALA A 91 -9.44 -4.44 -0.06
C ALA A 91 -8.06 -3.76 -0.11
N LEU A 92 -7.05 -4.47 -0.57
CA LEU A 92 -5.69 -3.93 -0.68
C LEU A 92 -5.56 -2.96 -1.84
N GLU A 93 -6.26 -3.22 -2.94
CA GLU A 93 -6.30 -2.32 -4.09
C GLU A 93 -6.95 -0.99 -3.70
N ASP A 94 -8.03 -1.03 -2.94
CA ASP A 94 -8.73 0.17 -2.49
C ASP A 94 -7.84 1.06 -1.60
N ARG A 95 -6.84 0.47 -0.95
CA ARG A 95 -5.89 1.22 -0.11
C ARG A 95 -4.57 1.54 -0.83
N GLY A 96 -4.45 1.17 -2.10
CA GLY A 96 -3.25 1.52 -2.87
C GLY A 96 -2.06 0.60 -2.70
N LEU A 97 -2.22 -0.52 -1.98
CA LEU A 97 -1.14 -1.50 -1.82
C LEU A 97 -0.97 -2.37 -3.06
N ILE A 98 -2.05 -2.55 -3.80
CA ILE A 98 -2.07 -3.32 -5.04
C ILE A 98 -2.58 -2.41 -6.17
N ALA A 99 -1.98 -2.51 -7.33
CA ALA A 99 -2.41 -1.82 -8.54
C ALA A 99 -2.92 -2.83 -9.56
N ARG A 100 -3.89 -2.41 -10.36
CA ARG A 100 -4.47 -3.23 -11.41
C ARG A 100 -4.12 -2.67 -12.77
N ALA A 101 -3.60 -3.52 -13.65
CA ALA A 101 -3.30 -3.15 -15.02
C ALA A 101 -4.55 -3.23 -15.90
N LYS A 102 -4.47 -2.66 -17.10
CA LYS A 102 -5.59 -2.65 -18.05
C LYS A 102 -6.05 -4.05 -18.44
N ASP A 103 -5.14 -5.02 -18.43
CA ASP A 103 -5.45 -6.41 -18.78
C ASP A 103 -6.06 -7.18 -17.60
N GLY A 104 -6.28 -6.54 -16.47
CA GLY A 104 -6.89 -7.16 -15.29
C GLY A 104 -5.92 -7.82 -14.34
N ARG A 105 -4.63 -7.92 -14.70
CA ARG A 105 -3.64 -8.47 -13.79
C ARG A 105 -3.34 -7.46 -12.68
N VAL A 106 -3.00 -7.99 -11.52
CA VAL A 106 -2.68 -7.16 -10.35
C VAL A 106 -1.22 -7.30 -10.00
N GLU A 107 -0.68 -6.26 -9.37
CA GLU A 107 0.73 -6.25 -8.98
C GLU A 107 0.92 -5.39 -7.73
N VAL A 108 2.04 -5.59 -7.07
CA VAL A 108 2.49 -4.72 -5.98
C VAL A 108 3.58 -3.84 -6.58
N PRO A 109 3.28 -2.55 -6.84
CA PRO A 109 4.23 -1.68 -7.52
C PRO A 109 5.31 -1.08 -6.62
N TRP A 110 5.34 -1.49 -5.36
CA TRP A 110 6.22 -0.92 -4.35
C TRP A 110 7.44 -1.79 -4.10
N ASP A 111 8.58 -1.15 -3.90
CA ASP A 111 9.81 -1.84 -3.49
C ASP A 111 9.88 -2.01 -1.98
N GLU A 112 9.21 -1.10 -1.27
CA GLU A 112 9.25 -1.03 0.18
C GLU A 112 7.92 -0.50 0.71
N VAL A 113 7.57 -0.94 1.91
CA VAL A 113 6.47 -0.36 2.68
C VAL A 113 7.08 0.14 3.99
N ALA A 114 6.92 1.43 4.26
CA ALA A 114 7.43 2.05 5.48
C ALA A 114 6.24 2.46 6.35
N ALA A 115 6.14 1.86 7.53
CA ALA A 115 5.02 2.13 8.43
C ALA A 115 5.49 2.99 9.61
N HIS A 116 4.73 4.05 9.87
CA HIS A 116 4.98 4.97 10.97
C HIS A 116 3.76 5.02 11.86
N MET A 117 3.98 4.86 13.15
CA MET A 117 2.90 4.93 14.12
C MET A 117 3.33 5.83 15.27
N ARG A 118 2.43 6.70 15.70
CA ARG A 118 2.66 7.56 16.85
C ARG A 118 1.67 7.20 17.94
N PHE A 119 2.17 7.10 19.16
CA PHE A 119 1.28 6.97 20.30
C PHE A 119 0.62 8.32 20.59
N ALA A 120 -0.61 8.27 21.06
CA ALA A 120 -1.29 9.47 21.52
C ALA A 120 -0.52 10.04 22.73
N ALA A 121 -0.41 11.36 22.77
CA ALA A 121 0.28 12.03 23.85
C ALA A 121 -0.43 11.86 25.20
#